data_17f6c5ee943c17734213f1e3cfcd4954
#
_entry.id   17f6c5ee943c17734213f1e3cfcd4954
#
_cell.length_a   1.000
_cell.length_b   1.000
_cell.length_c   1.000
_cell.angle_alpha   90.00
_cell.angle_beta   90.00
_cell.angle_gamma   90.00
#
_symmetry.space_group_name_H-M   'P 1'
#
loop_
_entity.id
_entity.type
_entity.pdbx_description
1 polymer ?
#
loop_
_entity_poly.entity_id
_entity_poly.type
_entity_poly.pdbx_seq_one_letter_code
_entity_poly.pdbx_strand_id
1 'polypeptide(L)'
;YENGTLKKETPYENGYIEGIVKEYHSNGNLATELPFSQNKQIAFGKHLEANGEATTSGSYKDPRDGIAYEWIKIGEQIWIAENMNYASASGSVCMQCNNWGRLYNKKNAEIACPESFKLPSEQDWKNLISSVGKDEGTKLKAGYGWDPLKGTADFGNGKDDFGFGAKAGGAHFAASDVEMSKRKFDDAGKKAYFWTTEGTVAVFHYDKPVMTIEKFNPEHGASVRCILK
;
A
#
# COMPACT_ATOMS: atom_id res chain seq x y z
N TYR A 1 -22.34 12.77 19.63
CA TYR A 1 -22.49 11.48 20.33
C TYR A 1 -23.71 11.53 21.26
N GLU A 2 -24.20 10.38 21.68
CA GLU A 2 -25.34 10.29 22.60
C GLU A 2 -25.09 10.97 23.95
N ASN A 3 -23.84 11.07 24.37
CA ASN A 3 -23.43 11.77 25.58
C ASN A 3 -23.35 13.30 25.43
N GLY A 4 -23.76 13.84 24.28
CA GLY A 4 -23.70 15.28 23.98
C GLY A 4 -22.37 15.79 23.46
N THR A 5 -21.33 14.94 23.39
CA THR A 5 -20.02 15.33 22.88
C THR A 5 -20.09 15.54 21.35
N LEU A 6 -19.44 16.59 20.86
CA LEU A 6 -19.34 16.85 19.43
C LEU A 6 -18.62 15.68 18.73
N LYS A 7 -19.20 15.17 17.65
CA LYS A 7 -18.64 14.06 16.89
C LYS A 7 -17.83 14.53 15.67
N LYS A 8 -18.32 15.59 14.99
CA LYS A 8 -17.72 16.05 13.74
C LYS A 8 -18.00 17.54 13.52
N GLU A 9 -16.99 18.23 13.01
CA GLU A 9 -17.09 19.58 12.44
C GLU A 9 -16.75 19.52 10.96
N THR A 10 -17.59 20.11 10.13
CA THR A 10 -17.39 20.13 8.68
C THR A 10 -17.58 21.56 8.18
N PRO A 11 -16.49 22.25 7.80
CA PRO A 11 -16.60 23.60 7.24
C PRO A 11 -17.13 23.55 5.81
N TYR A 12 -18.01 24.50 5.48
CA TYR A 12 -18.57 24.66 4.13
C TYR A 12 -18.32 26.07 3.62
N GLU A 13 -17.92 26.17 2.36
CA GLU A 13 -17.89 27.42 1.61
C GLU A 13 -18.53 27.20 0.23
N ASN A 14 -19.47 28.08 -0.16
CA ASN A 14 -20.22 28.00 -1.42
C ASN A 14 -20.85 26.61 -1.71
N GLY A 15 -21.27 25.88 -0.65
CA GLY A 15 -21.89 24.56 -0.77
C GLY A 15 -20.92 23.39 -0.89
N TYR A 16 -19.62 23.65 -0.86
CA TYR A 16 -18.58 22.63 -0.86
C TYR A 16 -17.92 22.50 0.51
N ILE A 17 -17.48 21.30 0.86
CA ILE A 17 -16.59 21.11 2.02
C ILE A 17 -15.27 21.79 1.68
N GLU A 18 -14.87 22.79 2.47
CA GLU A 18 -13.67 23.59 2.26
C GLU A 18 -12.99 23.87 3.60
N GLY A 19 -11.70 23.52 3.75
CA GLY A 19 -10.95 23.67 4.99
C GLY A 19 -10.72 22.37 5.74
N ILE A 20 -10.59 22.43 7.07
CA ILE A 20 -10.26 21.27 7.91
C ILE A 20 -11.52 20.63 8.48
N VAL A 21 -11.83 19.41 8.05
CA VAL A 21 -12.83 18.56 8.70
C VAL A 21 -12.21 17.95 9.94
N LYS A 22 -12.87 18.11 11.09
CA LYS A 22 -12.43 17.54 12.37
C LYS A 22 -13.41 16.47 12.82
N GLU A 23 -12.89 15.37 13.31
CA GLU A 23 -13.68 14.35 14.02
C GLU A 23 -13.11 14.16 15.41
N TYR A 24 -13.99 13.82 16.35
CA TYR A 24 -13.66 13.72 17.78
C TYR A 24 -14.03 12.32 18.28
N HIS A 25 -13.31 11.86 19.29
CA HIS A 25 -13.69 10.68 20.08
C HIS A 25 -14.86 11.00 21.02
N SER A 26 -15.53 9.97 21.55
CA SER A 26 -16.65 10.13 22.47
C SER A 26 -16.27 10.80 23.81
N ASN A 27 -14.96 10.86 24.13
CA ASN A 27 -14.44 11.59 25.29
C ASN A 27 -14.17 13.09 25.00
N GLY A 28 -14.43 13.56 23.76
CA GLY A 28 -14.23 14.94 23.33
C GLY A 28 -12.85 15.26 22.79
N ASN A 29 -11.90 14.34 22.87
CA ASN A 29 -10.57 14.55 22.28
C ASN A 29 -10.62 14.44 20.76
N LEU A 30 -9.77 15.23 20.10
CA LEU A 30 -9.62 15.20 18.63
C LEU A 30 -9.21 13.80 18.17
N ALA A 31 -9.91 13.27 17.15
CA ALA A 31 -9.60 12.00 16.49
C ALA A 31 -8.90 12.24 15.16
N THR A 32 -9.44 13.14 14.30
CA THR A 32 -8.82 13.45 13.01
C THR A 32 -8.89 14.95 12.66
N GLU A 33 -7.92 15.42 11.90
CA GLU A 33 -7.94 16.70 11.17
C GLU A 33 -7.61 16.41 9.71
N LEU A 34 -8.61 16.50 8.84
CA LEU A 34 -8.47 16.14 7.43
C LEU A 34 -8.71 17.38 6.55
N PRO A 35 -7.72 17.81 5.75
CA PRO A 35 -7.88 18.94 4.85
C PRO A 35 -8.72 18.57 3.63
N PHE A 36 -9.72 19.42 3.34
CA PHE A 36 -10.60 19.27 2.20
C PHE A 36 -10.60 20.53 1.32
N SER A 37 -10.76 20.34 0.02
CA SER A 37 -11.13 21.36 -0.93
C SER A 37 -12.12 20.79 -1.94
N GLN A 38 -13.20 21.53 -2.22
CA GLN A 38 -14.26 21.13 -3.15
C GLN A 38 -14.78 19.70 -2.92
N ASN A 39 -15.09 19.37 -1.67
CA ASN A 39 -15.56 18.05 -1.21
C ASN A 39 -14.50 16.91 -1.31
N LYS A 40 -13.26 17.19 -1.66
CA LYS A 40 -12.21 16.18 -1.78
C LYS A 40 -11.17 16.35 -0.68
N GLN A 41 -10.74 15.24 -0.05
CA GLN A 41 -9.61 15.27 0.84
C GLN A 41 -8.33 15.52 0.02
N ILE A 42 -7.60 16.59 0.35
CA ILE A 42 -6.43 17.06 -0.42
C ILE A 42 -5.09 16.69 0.20
N ALA A 43 -5.06 16.19 1.45
CA ALA A 43 -3.85 15.70 2.10
C ALA A 43 -4.17 14.59 3.10
N PHE A 44 -3.12 13.88 3.57
CA PHE A 44 -3.24 12.74 4.49
C PHE A 44 -3.94 13.13 5.82
N GLY A 45 -3.59 14.30 6.36
CA GLY A 45 -4.18 14.77 7.62
C GLY A 45 -3.55 14.17 8.88
N LYS A 46 -4.17 14.48 10.02
CA LYS A 46 -3.72 14.05 11.34
C LYS A 46 -4.70 13.01 11.91
N HIS A 47 -4.17 11.99 12.55
CA HIS A 47 -4.93 10.91 13.16
C HIS A 47 -4.43 10.66 14.57
N LEU A 48 -5.35 10.63 15.54
CA LEU A 48 -5.04 10.54 16.97
C LEU A 48 -5.89 9.49 17.66
N GLU A 49 -5.30 8.81 18.62
CA GLU A 49 -6.01 7.95 19.58
C GLU A 49 -6.79 8.79 20.60
N ALA A 50 -7.69 8.15 21.35
CA ALA A 50 -8.49 8.82 22.36
C ALA A 50 -7.67 9.44 23.52
N ASN A 51 -6.42 9.03 23.71
CA ASN A 51 -5.46 9.61 24.65
C ASN A 51 -4.65 10.78 24.07
N GLY A 52 -4.86 11.11 22.77
CA GLY A 52 -4.18 12.20 22.07
C GLY A 52 -2.84 11.80 21.42
N GLU A 53 -2.41 10.54 21.54
CA GLU A 53 -1.23 10.05 20.83
C GLU A 53 -1.53 9.82 19.33
N ALA A 54 -0.51 9.90 18.47
CA ALA A 54 -0.68 9.62 17.05
C ALA A 54 -1.01 8.14 16.83
N THR A 55 -2.04 7.87 16.01
CA THR A 55 -2.36 6.48 15.62
C THR A 55 -1.23 5.87 14.79
N THR A 56 -1.12 4.55 14.84
CA THR A 56 -0.15 3.79 14.03
C THR A 56 -0.80 3.13 12.81
N SER A 57 -2.11 3.25 12.66
CA SER A 57 -2.87 2.73 11.51
C SER A 57 -4.17 3.50 11.33
N GLY A 58 -4.80 3.34 10.18
CA GLY A 58 -6.09 3.95 9.84
C GLY A 58 -6.42 3.76 8.37
N SER A 59 -7.43 4.47 7.89
CA SER A 59 -7.87 4.39 6.51
C SER A 59 -7.68 5.73 5.79
N TYR A 60 -7.27 5.69 4.52
CA TYR A 60 -7.14 6.82 3.61
C TYR A 60 -7.97 6.58 2.37
N LYS A 61 -8.88 7.50 2.06
CA LYS A 61 -9.69 7.45 0.85
C LYS A 61 -9.00 8.19 -0.29
N ASP A 62 -8.66 7.48 -1.36
CA ASP A 62 -8.07 8.10 -2.55
C ASP A 62 -9.09 9.03 -3.23
N PRO A 63 -8.82 10.34 -3.33
CA PRO A 63 -9.77 11.29 -3.90
C PRO A 63 -9.96 11.13 -5.42
N ARG A 64 -9.10 10.35 -6.09
CA ARG A 64 -9.15 10.14 -7.55
C ARG A 64 -10.26 9.16 -7.97
N ASP A 65 -10.48 8.10 -7.17
CA ASP A 65 -11.44 7.03 -7.49
C ASP A 65 -12.34 6.64 -6.33
N GLY A 66 -12.08 7.19 -5.13
CA GLY A 66 -12.85 6.93 -3.92
C GLY A 66 -12.55 5.60 -3.24
N ILE A 67 -11.56 4.85 -3.71
CA ILE A 67 -11.13 3.61 -3.04
C ILE A 67 -10.50 3.97 -1.69
N ALA A 68 -10.90 3.27 -0.64
CA ALA A 68 -10.28 3.37 0.67
C ALA A 68 -9.15 2.35 0.79
N TYR A 69 -8.01 2.80 1.28
CA TYR A 69 -6.82 1.99 1.56
C TYR A 69 -6.48 2.09 3.03
N GLU A 70 -6.20 0.97 3.66
CA GLU A 70 -5.62 0.97 5.00
C GLU A 70 -4.17 1.47 4.94
N TRP A 71 -3.76 2.18 5.99
CA TRP A 71 -2.38 2.63 6.17
C TRP A 71 -1.85 2.22 7.54
N ILE A 72 -0.53 2.05 7.62
CA ILE A 72 0.19 1.65 8.83
C ILE A 72 1.45 2.48 9.00
N LYS A 73 1.86 2.69 10.25
CA LYS A 73 3.17 3.25 10.60
C LYS A 73 4.10 2.13 11.01
N ILE A 74 5.27 2.04 10.34
CA ILE A 74 6.35 1.12 10.70
C ILE A 74 7.63 1.94 10.86
N GLY A 75 8.17 1.97 12.06
CA GLY A 75 9.23 2.92 12.39
C GLY A 75 8.75 4.36 12.20
N GLU A 76 9.51 5.16 11.44
CA GLU A 76 9.15 6.53 11.12
C GLU A 76 8.35 6.67 9.80
N GLN A 77 8.05 5.56 9.13
CA GLN A 77 7.42 5.56 7.82
C GLN A 77 5.93 5.20 7.91
N ILE A 78 5.09 5.90 7.14
CA ILE A 78 3.67 5.57 6.96
C ILE A 78 3.50 4.98 5.56
N TRP A 79 2.99 3.76 5.48
CA TRP A 79 2.79 2.98 4.27
C TRP A 79 1.31 2.73 4.03
N ILE A 80 0.88 2.78 2.76
CA ILE A 80 -0.38 2.12 2.37
C ILE A 80 -0.19 0.62 2.56
N ALA A 81 -1.05 -0.01 3.36
CA ALA A 81 -0.95 -1.43 3.74
C ALA A 81 -1.53 -2.38 2.70
N GLU A 82 -1.97 -1.86 1.56
CA GLU A 82 -2.57 -2.61 0.46
C GLU A 82 -1.85 -2.31 -0.85
N ASN A 83 -1.91 -3.26 -1.78
CA ASN A 83 -1.44 -3.02 -3.14
C ASN A 83 -2.38 -2.03 -3.83
N MET A 84 -1.82 -1.04 -4.50
CA MET A 84 -2.62 -0.04 -5.21
C MET A 84 -3.52 -0.70 -6.26
N ASN A 85 -4.77 -0.22 -6.35
CA ASN A 85 -5.77 -0.68 -7.31
C ASN A 85 -6.30 0.45 -8.22
N TYR A 86 -5.64 1.61 -8.21
CA TYR A 86 -5.99 2.75 -9.05
C TYR A 86 -5.90 2.37 -10.54
N ALA A 87 -7.02 2.48 -11.26
CA ALA A 87 -7.08 2.17 -12.68
C ALA A 87 -6.55 3.37 -13.50
N SER A 88 -5.22 3.38 -13.78
CA SER A 88 -4.65 4.34 -14.73
C SER A 88 -5.21 4.09 -16.15
N ALA A 89 -5.24 5.12 -16.98
CA ALA A 89 -5.82 5.04 -18.33
C ALA A 89 -5.11 4.03 -19.26
N SER A 90 -3.83 3.74 -18.99
CA SER A 90 -3.02 2.74 -19.70
C SER A 90 -1.92 2.21 -18.80
N GLY A 91 -1.29 1.08 -19.17
CA GLY A 91 -0.09 0.55 -18.50
C GLY A 91 -0.33 -0.04 -17.11
N SER A 92 -1.58 -0.34 -16.75
CA SER A 92 -1.90 -1.20 -15.63
C SER A 92 -2.77 -2.38 -16.09
N VAL A 93 -2.53 -3.54 -15.51
CA VAL A 93 -3.27 -4.76 -15.83
C VAL A 93 -3.88 -5.37 -14.58
N CYS A 94 -4.99 -6.06 -14.75
CA CYS A 94 -5.72 -6.71 -13.69
C CYS A 94 -5.81 -8.21 -13.95
N MET A 95 -5.31 -9.04 -13.04
CA MET A 95 -5.59 -10.47 -13.03
C MET A 95 -6.64 -10.81 -11.95
N GLN A 96 -6.41 -10.35 -10.73
CA GLN A 96 -7.31 -10.51 -9.58
C GLN A 96 -7.22 -9.24 -8.70
N CYS A 97 -7.61 -8.09 -9.26
CA CYS A 97 -7.42 -6.79 -8.64
C CYS A 97 -8.06 -6.65 -7.26
N ASN A 98 -9.20 -7.31 -7.03
CA ASN A 98 -9.87 -7.28 -5.73
C ASN A 98 -9.08 -7.97 -4.62
N ASN A 99 -8.19 -8.92 -5.00
CA ASN A 99 -7.37 -9.66 -4.04
C ASN A 99 -5.95 -9.12 -3.94
N TRP A 100 -5.34 -8.77 -5.09
CA TRP A 100 -3.90 -8.47 -5.19
C TRP A 100 -3.57 -7.07 -5.67
N GLY A 101 -4.58 -6.22 -5.93
CA GLY A 101 -4.40 -4.93 -6.57
C GLY A 101 -4.03 -5.07 -8.05
N ARG A 102 -3.63 -3.97 -8.67
CA ARG A 102 -3.18 -3.94 -10.06
C ARG A 102 -1.68 -4.10 -10.18
N LEU A 103 -1.25 -4.57 -11.35
CA LEU A 103 0.15 -4.58 -11.76
C LEU A 103 0.38 -3.44 -12.74
N TYR A 104 1.39 -2.63 -12.50
CA TYR A 104 1.72 -1.43 -13.26
C TYR A 104 3.07 -1.60 -13.95
N ASN A 105 3.22 -1.13 -15.18
CA ASN A 105 4.55 -0.91 -15.73
C ASN A 105 5.23 0.29 -15.01
N LYS A 106 6.54 0.44 -15.14
CA LYS A 106 7.31 1.46 -14.38
C LYS A 106 6.74 2.86 -14.53
N LYS A 107 6.40 3.27 -15.75
CA LYS A 107 5.83 4.61 -16.03
C LYS A 107 4.52 4.86 -15.27
N ASN A 108 3.66 3.85 -15.19
CA ASN A 108 2.37 3.98 -14.50
C ASN A 108 2.46 3.73 -12.99
N ALA A 109 3.51 3.05 -12.53
CA ALA A 109 3.80 2.93 -11.11
C ALA A 109 4.04 4.29 -10.45
N GLU A 110 4.65 5.25 -11.16
CA GLU A 110 4.94 6.60 -10.67
C GLU A 110 3.67 7.40 -10.36
N ILE A 111 2.59 7.15 -11.10
CA ILE A 111 1.30 7.84 -10.93
C ILE A 111 0.26 7.02 -10.18
N ALA A 112 0.58 5.79 -9.79
CA ALA A 112 -0.33 4.92 -9.06
C ALA A 112 -0.63 5.44 -7.65
N CYS A 113 0.35 6.07 -6.99
CA CYS A 113 0.19 6.63 -5.65
C CYS A 113 -0.65 7.93 -5.66
N PRO A 114 -1.54 8.12 -4.65
CA PRO A 114 -2.26 9.38 -4.47
C PRO A 114 -1.31 10.53 -4.15
N GLU A 115 -1.78 11.77 -4.28
CA GLU A 115 -0.93 12.98 -4.17
C GLU A 115 -0.15 13.08 -2.85
N SER A 116 -0.75 12.69 -1.72
CA SER A 116 -0.07 12.71 -0.40
C SER A 116 1.01 11.64 -0.27
N PHE A 117 1.01 10.65 -1.15
CA PHE A 117 1.91 9.52 -1.12
C PHE A 117 2.83 9.53 -2.35
N LYS A 118 3.89 8.74 -2.30
CA LYS A 118 4.84 8.55 -3.40
C LYS A 118 5.16 7.07 -3.58
N LEU A 119 5.67 6.73 -4.76
CA LEU A 119 6.33 5.45 -4.99
C LEU A 119 7.59 5.40 -4.09
N PRO A 120 7.81 4.31 -3.34
CA PRO A 120 8.98 4.21 -2.46
C PRO A 120 10.28 4.08 -3.27
N SER A 121 11.34 4.66 -2.75
CA SER A 121 12.71 4.43 -3.23
C SER A 121 13.30 3.13 -2.65
N GLU A 122 14.42 2.67 -3.21
CA GLU A 122 15.19 1.58 -2.58
C GLU A 122 15.59 1.92 -1.14
N GLN A 123 15.86 3.20 -0.85
CA GLN A 123 16.21 3.63 0.50
C GLN A 123 15.00 3.55 1.44
N ASP A 124 13.79 3.86 0.96
CA ASP A 124 12.55 3.70 1.75
C ASP A 124 12.35 2.23 2.12
N TRP A 125 12.59 1.29 1.20
CA TRP A 125 12.56 -0.15 1.49
C TRP A 125 13.63 -0.58 2.49
N LYS A 126 14.86 -0.07 2.38
CA LYS A 126 15.96 -0.34 3.34
C LYS A 126 15.61 0.17 4.74
N ASN A 127 14.98 1.33 4.85
CA ASN A 127 14.51 1.88 6.13
C ASN A 127 13.41 1.01 6.73
N LEU A 128 12.45 0.52 5.92
CA LEU A 128 11.43 -0.43 6.35
C LEU A 128 12.07 -1.70 6.92
N ILE A 129 12.99 -2.33 6.17
CA ILE A 129 13.73 -3.53 6.63
C ILE A 129 14.44 -3.27 7.95
N SER A 130 15.12 -2.12 8.07
CA SER A 130 15.83 -1.75 9.30
C SER A 130 14.88 -1.63 10.51
N SER A 131 13.68 -1.11 10.29
CA SER A 131 12.66 -0.96 11.36
C SER A 131 12.04 -2.30 11.76
N VAL A 132 11.89 -3.23 10.81
CA VAL A 132 11.33 -4.58 11.04
C VAL A 132 12.35 -5.54 11.64
N GLY A 133 13.62 -5.40 11.26
CA GLY A 133 14.74 -6.22 11.69
C GLY A 133 14.73 -7.59 11.03
N LYS A 134 15.42 -8.56 11.66
CA LYS A 134 15.66 -9.89 11.11
C LYS A 134 14.37 -10.60 10.64
N ASP A 135 14.49 -11.37 9.56
CA ASP A 135 13.40 -12.16 8.95
C ASP A 135 12.22 -11.27 8.46
N GLU A 136 12.54 -10.06 8.00
CA GLU A 136 11.58 -9.03 7.57
C GLU A 136 10.63 -9.53 6.48
N GLY A 137 11.09 -10.39 5.58
CA GLY A 137 10.24 -10.99 4.56
C GLY A 137 9.13 -11.82 5.17
N THR A 138 9.41 -12.62 6.20
CA THR A 138 8.40 -13.40 6.93
C THR A 138 7.44 -12.50 7.71
N LYS A 139 7.94 -11.45 8.34
CA LYS A 139 7.15 -10.55 9.17
C LYS A 139 6.23 -9.62 8.37
N LEU A 140 6.61 -9.29 7.13
CA LEU A 140 5.87 -8.37 6.26
C LEU A 140 4.95 -9.08 5.27
N LYS A 141 5.16 -10.37 4.97
CA LYS A 141 4.29 -11.16 4.11
C LYS A 141 2.92 -11.38 4.78
N ALA A 142 1.85 -11.34 3.95
CA ALA A 142 0.51 -11.73 4.38
C ALA A 142 0.49 -13.16 4.94
N GLY A 143 -0.36 -13.40 5.94
CA GLY A 143 -0.58 -14.71 6.55
C GLY A 143 -1.30 -15.72 5.67
N TYR A 144 -1.54 -15.40 4.40
CA TYR A 144 -2.26 -16.24 3.44
C TYR A 144 -1.87 -15.90 1.99
N GLY A 145 -2.22 -16.82 1.08
CA GLY A 145 -2.10 -16.59 -0.36
C GLY A 145 -0.71 -16.86 -0.94
N TRP A 146 0.19 -17.45 -0.15
CA TRP A 146 1.50 -17.92 -0.59
C TRP A 146 1.48 -19.42 -0.80
N ASP A 147 2.19 -19.89 -1.83
CA ASP A 147 2.25 -21.30 -2.19
C ASP A 147 2.89 -22.16 -1.09
N PRO A 148 2.60 -23.48 -1.06
CA PRO A 148 3.28 -24.41 -0.17
C PRO A 148 4.79 -24.44 -0.42
N LEU A 149 5.55 -24.59 0.66
CA LEU A 149 7.00 -24.82 0.59
C LEU A 149 7.28 -26.16 -0.10
N LYS A 150 8.23 -26.16 -1.02
CA LYS A 150 8.54 -27.35 -1.83
C LYS A 150 8.91 -28.55 -0.94
N GLY A 151 8.16 -29.63 -1.09
CA GLY A 151 8.39 -30.89 -0.37
C GLY A 151 7.83 -30.91 1.04
N THR A 152 7.00 -29.95 1.43
CA THR A 152 6.34 -29.90 2.74
C THR A 152 4.84 -29.64 2.57
N ALA A 153 4.07 -29.80 3.66
CA ALA A 153 2.69 -29.36 3.75
C ALA A 153 2.57 -27.89 4.24
N ASP A 154 3.68 -27.25 4.61
CA ASP A 154 3.71 -25.90 5.12
C ASP A 154 3.61 -24.89 3.97
N PHE A 155 2.89 -23.80 4.19
CA PHE A 155 2.80 -22.70 3.26
C PHE A 155 3.90 -21.67 3.48
N GLY A 156 4.32 -21.00 2.40
CA GLY A 156 5.26 -19.88 2.45
C GLY A 156 4.65 -18.58 3.01
N ASN A 157 3.51 -18.68 3.70
CA ASN A 157 2.82 -17.55 4.31
C ASN A 157 3.71 -16.80 5.30
N GLY A 158 3.47 -15.49 5.41
CA GLY A 158 4.09 -14.66 6.43
C GLY A 158 3.37 -14.71 7.76
N LYS A 159 3.83 -13.88 8.68
CA LYS A 159 3.20 -13.63 9.98
C LYS A 159 2.39 -12.35 9.99
N ASP A 160 2.73 -11.42 9.09
CA ASP A 160 2.14 -10.08 9.01
C ASP A 160 2.17 -9.33 10.35
N ASP A 161 3.29 -9.43 11.06
CA ASP A 161 3.47 -8.89 12.42
C ASP A 161 3.21 -7.37 12.51
N PHE A 162 3.26 -6.68 11.37
CA PHE A 162 3.13 -5.22 11.28
C PHE A 162 1.87 -4.76 10.52
N GLY A 163 1.04 -5.66 10.01
CA GLY A 163 -0.09 -5.31 9.15
C GLY A 163 0.30 -4.82 7.75
N PHE A 164 1.55 -5.07 7.32
CA PHE A 164 2.01 -4.69 5.98
C PHE A 164 1.36 -5.55 4.89
N GLY A 165 1.15 -6.83 5.13
CA GLY A 165 0.38 -7.73 4.29
C GLY A 165 0.88 -7.85 2.85
N ALA A 166 2.18 -8.05 2.61
CA ALA A 166 2.68 -8.27 1.26
C ALA A 166 2.04 -9.52 0.64
N LYS A 167 1.28 -9.36 -0.46
CA LYS A 167 0.52 -10.42 -1.13
C LYS A 167 1.27 -10.93 -2.36
N ALA A 168 1.31 -12.25 -2.56
CA ALA A 168 1.99 -12.92 -3.66
C ALA A 168 1.25 -12.77 -5.00
N GLY A 169 1.05 -11.55 -5.47
CA GLY A 169 0.35 -11.23 -6.72
C GLY A 169 1.12 -11.57 -7.99
N GLY A 170 2.39 -11.99 -7.89
CA GLY A 170 3.23 -12.25 -9.05
C GLY A 170 3.55 -11.00 -9.85
N ALA A 171 3.78 -11.18 -11.15
CA ALA A 171 4.06 -10.13 -12.11
C ALA A 171 3.36 -10.37 -13.45
N HIS A 172 3.21 -9.30 -14.24
CA HIS A 172 2.84 -9.37 -15.65
C HIS A 172 4.08 -9.17 -16.52
N PHE A 173 4.40 -10.14 -17.36
CA PHE A 173 5.57 -10.10 -18.24
C PHE A 173 5.17 -9.59 -19.63
N ALA A 174 5.83 -8.52 -20.10
CA ALA A 174 5.58 -7.93 -21.40
C ALA A 174 6.06 -8.88 -22.55
N ALA A 175 5.41 -8.79 -23.69
CA ALA A 175 5.65 -9.67 -24.83
C ALA A 175 7.04 -9.55 -25.49
N SER A 176 7.85 -8.58 -25.09
CA SER A 176 9.21 -8.37 -25.60
C SER A 176 10.23 -9.43 -25.15
N ASP A 177 9.92 -10.18 -24.06
CA ASP A 177 10.75 -11.29 -23.60
C ASP A 177 10.24 -12.61 -24.20
N VAL A 178 10.91 -13.09 -25.22
CA VAL A 178 10.49 -14.22 -26.10
C VAL A 178 10.21 -15.52 -25.34
N GLU A 179 10.89 -15.79 -24.24
CA GLU A 179 10.61 -16.96 -23.39
C GLU A 179 9.44 -16.74 -22.41
N MET A 180 9.22 -15.50 -21.98
CA MET A 180 8.15 -15.12 -21.06
C MET A 180 6.83 -14.74 -21.75
N SER A 181 6.84 -14.52 -23.07
CA SER A 181 5.66 -14.14 -23.86
C SER A 181 4.52 -15.17 -23.83
N LYS A 182 4.80 -16.41 -23.42
CA LYS A 182 3.81 -17.46 -23.23
C LYS A 182 3.07 -17.36 -21.89
N ARG A 183 3.59 -16.58 -20.94
CA ARG A 183 3.06 -16.43 -19.59
C ARG A 183 2.87 -14.95 -19.26
N LYS A 184 1.75 -14.37 -19.71
CA LYS A 184 1.43 -12.96 -19.40
C LYS A 184 1.42 -12.64 -17.91
N PHE A 185 0.98 -13.58 -17.08
CA PHE A 185 1.01 -13.49 -15.62
C PHE A 185 1.72 -14.73 -15.06
N ASP A 186 2.71 -14.52 -14.22
CA ASP A 186 3.47 -15.60 -13.58
C ASP A 186 3.84 -15.25 -12.13
N ASP A 187 4.40 -16.20 -11.40
CA ASP A 187 4.86 -16.10 -10.02
C ASP A 187 3.76 -15.77 -9.00
N ALA A 188 2.47 -15.77 -9.36
CA ALA A 188 1.39 -15.65 -8.39
C ALA A 188 1.46 -16.81 -7.38
N GLY A 189 1.30 -16.52 -6.10
CA GLY A 189 1.53 -17.45 -5.00
C GLY A 189 3.00 -17.60 -4.59
N LYS A 190 3.96 -17.29 -5.45
CA LYS A 190 5.41 -17.51 -5.23
C LYS A 190 6.18 -16.26 -4.90
N LYS A 191 5.81 -15.14 -5.54
CA LYS A 191 6.51 -13.87 -5.36
C LYS A 191 5.55 -12.69 -5.31
N ALA A 192 5.97 -11.65 -4.59
CA ALA A 192 5.40 -10.32 -4.69
C ALA A 192 6.49 -9.37 -5.17
N TYR A 193 6.18 -8.58 -6.18
CA TYR A 193 7.08 -7.60 -6.80
C TYR A 193 6.52 -6.20 -6.55
N PHE A 194 7.32 -5.30 -6.01
CA PHE A 194 6.92 -3.92 -5.74
C PHE A 194 7.90 -2.94 -6.36
N TRP A 195 7.41 -2.07 -7.24
CA TRP A 195 8.24 -1.04 -7.88
C TRP A 195 8.92 -0.11 -6.89
N THR A 196 10.14 0.30 -7.24
CA THR A 196 10.86 1.41 -6.62
C THR A 196 10.95 2.59 -7.58
N THR A 197 11.30 3.79 -7.07
CA THR A 197 11.55 4.97 -7.91
C THR A 197 12.70 4.79 -8.89
N GLU A 198 13.70 3.98 -8.54
CA GLU A 198 14.88 3.69 -9.35
C GLU A 198 14.61 2.73 -10.53
N GLY A 199 13.42 2.10 -10.57
CA GLY A 199 13.04 1.15 -11.62
C GLY A 199 13.52 -0.28 -11.33
N THR A 200 13.95 -0.54 -10.11
CA THR A 200 14.11 -1.87 -9.54
C THR A 200 12.82 -2.31 -8.85
N VAL A 201 12.76 -3.53 -8.36
CA VAL A 201 11.65 -4.05 -7.58
C VAL A 201 12.10 -4.65 -6.26
N ALA A 202 11.36 -4.37 -5.20
CA ALA A 202 11.43 -5.11 -3.95
C ALA A 202 10.68 -6.43 -4.12
N VAL A 203 11.33 -7.56 -3.84
CA VAL A 203 10.80 -8.90 -4.10
C VAL A 203 10.72 -9.71 -2.82
N PHE A 204 9.51 -10.16 -2.51
CA PHE A 204 9.26 -11.15 -1.47
C PHE A 204 9.09 -12.52 -2.11
N HIS A 205 9.67 -13.55 -1.51
CA HIS A 205 9.62 -14.93 -1.97
C HIS A 205 8.83 -15.80 -0.99
N TYR A 206 8.07 -16.78 -1.51
CA TYR A 206 7.33 -17.73 -0.66
C TYR A 206 8.26 -18.55 0.25
N ASP A 207 9.45 -18.89 -0.24
CA ASP A 207 10.41 -19.78 0.39
C ASP A 207 11.60 -19.07 1.08
N LYS A 208 11.56 -17.73 1.19
CA LYS A 208 12.65 -16.95 1.82
C LYS A 208 12.13 -16.07 2.95
N PRO A 209 12.88 -15.98 4.07
CA PRO A 209 12.52 -15.13 5.20
C PRO A 209 12.87 -13.64 4.98
N VAL A 210 13.64 -13.33 3.93
CA VAL A 210 14.13 -11.98 3.61
C VAL A 210 13.65 -11.55 2.22
N MET A 211 13.49 -10.24 2.02
CA MET A 211 13.24 -9.65 0.71
C MET A 211 14.54 -9.28 0.00
N THR A 212 14.47 -9.10 -1.30
CA THR A 212 15.59 -8.66 -2.14
C THR A 212 15.19 -7.45 -2.99
N ILE A 213 16.17 -6.66 -3.44
CA ILE A 213 15.98 -5.64 -4.48
C ILE A 213 16.57 -6.18 -5.78
N GLU A 214 15.77 -6.21 -6.84
CA GLU A 214 16.14 -6.85 -8.11
C GLU A 214 15.92 -5.90 -9.28
N LYS A 215 16.72 -6.05 -10.35
CA LYS A 215 16.48 -5.38 -11.63
C LYS A 215 15.20 -5.95 -12.25
N PHE A 216 14.41 -5.09 -12.87
CA PHE A 216 13.16 -5.52 -13.52
C PHE A 216 12.97 -4.74 -14.82
N ASN A 217 12.41 -5.39 -15.84
CA ASN A 217 12.14 -4.72 -17.11
C ASN A 217 11.02 -3.68 -16.91
N PRO A 218 11.20 -2.39 -17.28
CA PRO A 218 10.23 -1.33 -17.05
C PRO A 218 8.87 -1.54 -17.76
N GLU A 219 8.83 -2.38 -18.79
CA GLU A 219 7.58 -2.73 -19.48
C GLU A 219 6.80 -3.85 -18.76
N HIS A 220 7.41 -4.56 -17.82
CA HIS A 220 6.72 -5.55 -17.00
C HIS A 220 5.79 -4.86 -16.00
N GLY A 221 4.79 -5.60 -15.55
CA GLY A 221 3.85 -5.16 -14.52
C GLY A 221 4.23 -5.72 -13.16
N ALA A 222 4.41 -4.84 -12.18
CA ALA A 222 4.57 -5.18 -10.77
C ALA A 222 3.58 -4.39 -9.90
N SER A 223 3.36 -4.84 -8.69
CA SER A 223 2.53 -4.14 -7.71
C SER A 223 3.15 -2.81 -7.29
N VAL A 224 2.33 -1.94 -6.73
CA VAL A 224 2.75 -0.68 -6.12
C VAL A 224 2.29 -0.66 -4.67
N ARG A 225 3.20 -0.35 -3.77
CA ARG A 225 2.95 0.11 -2.40
C ARG A 225 3.36 1.57 -2.33
N CYS A 226 2.58 2.38 -1.62
CA CYS A 226 2.86 3.79 -1.50
C CYS A 226 3.31 4.15 -0.10
N ILE A 227 4.21 5.12 0.00
CA ILE A 227 4.70 5.67 1.26
C ILE A 227 4.32 7.15 1.33
N LEU A 228 3.98 7.64 2.52
CA LEU A 228 3.70 9.06 2.76
C LEU A 228 4.95 9.91 2.41
N LYS A 229 4.72 11.08 1.77
CA LYS A 229 5.80 12.03 1.40
C LYS A 229 6.45 12.67 2.62
#